data_e83e951c75275895e6b8230106a08877
#
_entry.id   e83e951c75275895e6b8230106a08877
#
_cell.length_a   1.000
_cell.length_b   1.000
_cell.length_c   1.000
_cell.angle_alpha   90.00
_cell.angle_beta   90.00
_cell.angle_gamma   90.00
#
_symmetry.space_group_name_H-M   'P 1'
#
loop_
_entity.id
_entity.type
_entity.pdbx_description
1 polymer ?
#
loop_
_entity_poly.entity_id
_entity_poly.type
_entity_poly.pdbx_seq_one_letter_code
_entity_poly.pdbx_strand_id
1 'polypeptide(L)'
;MRYLNKIIFLNSAHIPYAEVKLDGNVHFIGTQGVGKSTLLRAILFFYNADKLRLGIPKEKKSFDAFYFPYANSYIIYEVMRENGAYCVVAAKSQGRVFFRFIDAPFQQDWFIDEHNVVHSEWGRIREHIGSKIQITAQVASYEMYRDIIFGNNRKHEMIPYRKFAIVESAKYQNIPRTIQNVFLNFKLDADFIKDTIIRSMSDEDISVDLDFYRSQIKEFEQEYRDVMLWFTKNKNGEVPVRKMAEKVMNAYRDLIYTQKQIGEGRAELNFAEKQALHEIPLVKEEQAKAETERERLLRLMGELQQKYTNE
;
A
#
# COMPACT_ATOMS: atom_id res chain seq x y z
N MET A 1 7.65 -11.78 11.95
CA MET A 1 6.38 -11.81 11.18
C MET A 1 6.57 -12.67 9.94
N ARG A 2 5.58 -13.51 9.57
CA ARG A 2 5.68 -14.43 8.42
C ARG A 2 4.73 -13.96 7.32
N TYR A 3 5.20 -13.90 6.09
CA TYR A 3 4.41 -13.41 4.96
C TYR A 3 4.90 -13.96 3.63
N LEU A 4 4.00 -14.00 2.64
CA LEU A 4 4.32 -14.36 1.27
C LEU A 4 5.13 -13.23 0.62
N ASN A 5 6.40 -13.49 0.35
CA ASN A 5 7.36 -12.51 -0.17
C ASN A 5 7.30 -12.37 -1.69
N LYS A 6 7.27 -13.49 -2.40
CA LYS A 6 7.18 -13.50 -3.85
C LYS A 6 6.54 -14.77 -4.39
N ILE A 7 6.03 -14.69 -5.59
CA ILE A 7 5.52 -15.81 -6.36
C ILE A 7 6.30 -15.92 -7.66
N ILE A 8 6.70 -17.13 -8.01
CA ILE A 8 7.45 -17.44 -9.22
C ILE A 8 6.65 -18.42 -10.06
N PHE A 9 6.51 -18.11 -11.33
CA PHE A 9 5.88 -18.95 -12.34
C PHE A 9 6.96 -19.53 -13.26
N LEU A 10 6.97 -20.84 -13.42
CA LEU A 10 7.82 -21.55 -14.37
C LEU A 10 6.94 -22.39 -15.29
N ASN A 11 6.94 -22.11 -16.58
CA ASN A 11 6.07 -22.74 -17.58
C ASN A 11 4.60 -22.85 -17.12
N SER A 12 4.12 -21.84 -16.39
CA SER A 12 2.81 -21.81 -15.73
C SER A 12 1.96 -20.70 -16.31
N ALA A 13 0.66 -20.93 -16.49
CA ALA A 13 -0.32 -19.96 -16.99
C ALA A 13 0.11 -19.29 -18.32
N HIS A 14 0.76 -20.02 -19.21
CA HIS A 14 1.38 -19.52 -20.46
C HIS A 14 2.57 -18.56 -20.25
N ILE A 15 3.12 -18.51 -19.05
CA ILE A 15 4.28 -17.70 -18.70
C ILE A 15 5.49 -18.64 -18.62
N PRO A 16 6.53 -18.46 -19.45
CA PRO A 16 7.75 -19.27 -19.35
C PRO A 16 8.47 -19.05 -18.03
N TYR A 17 8.67 -17.78 -17.66
CA TYR A 17 9.28 -17.37 -16.39
C TYR A 17 8.74 -16.01 -15.95
N ALA A 18 8.35 -15.88 -14.71
CA ALA A 18 8.08 -14.60 -14.08
C ALA A 18 8.28 -14.68 -12.56
N GLU A 19 8.86 -13.65 -11.98
CA GLU A 19 8.86 -13.40 -10.54
C GLU A 19 8.04 -12.17 -10.21
N VAL A 20 7.16 -12.29 -9.26
CA VAL A 20 6.35 -11.17 -8.74
C VAL A 20 6.60 -11.00 -7.26
N LYS A 21 7.16 -9.88 -6.87
CA LYS A 21 7.35 -9.51 -5.47
C LYS A 21 6.02 -9.11 -4.85
N LEU A 22 5.76 -9.60 -3.64
CA LEU A 22 4.55 -9.38 -2.86
C LEU A 22 4.87 -8.78 -1.48
N ASP A 23 6.02 -8.14 -1.36
CA ASP A 23 6.49 -7.51 -0.14
C ASP A 23 5.76 -6.18 0.09
N GLY A 24 5.18 -6.01 1.28
CA GLY A 24 4.41 -4.82 1.64
C GLY A 24 3.07 -4.67 0.92
N ASN A 25 2.68 -3.43 0.65
CA ASN A 25 1.46 -3.09 -0.09
C ASN A 25 1.72 -3.12 -1.59
N VAL A 26 1.12 -4.07 -2.30
CA VAL A 26 1.31 -4.25 -3.74
C VAL A 26 0.04 -3.89 -4.50
N HIS A 27 0.18 -3.02 -5.51
CA HIS A 27 -0.90 -2.62 -6.41
C HIS A 27 -0.68 -3.19 -7.81
N PHE A 28 -1.60 -4.04 -8.28
CA PHE A 28 -1.57 -4.57 -9.65
C PHE A 28 -2.34 -3.66 -10.59
N ILE A 29 -1.61 -2.85 -11.35
CA ILE A 29 -2.17 -1.91 -12.32
C ILE A 29 -1.94 -2.46 -13.74
N GLY A 30 -2.93 -2.32 -14.60
CA GLY A 30 -2.81 -2.73 -16.00
C GLY A 30 -4.17 -2.82 -16.69
N THR A 31 -4.16 -2.90 -18.01
CA THR A 31 -5.36 -3.04 -18.85
C THR A 31 -6.06 -4.39 -18.62
N GLN A 32 -7.24 -4.56 -19.20
CA GLN A 32 -7.94 -5.84 -19.17
C GLN A 32 -7.13 -6.91 -19.93
N GLY A 33 -7.06 -8.13 -19.38
CA GLY A 33 -6.36 -9.25 -20.04
C GLY A 33 -4.90 -9.45 -19.66
N VAL A 34 -4.22 -8.50 -18.99
CA VAL A 34 -2.78 -8.60 -18.64
C VAL A 34 -2.44 -9.61 -17.53
N GLY A 35 -3.41 -10.40 -17.05
CA GLY A 35 -3.14 -11.46 -16.08
C GLY A 35 -3.34 -11.10 -14.61
N LYS A 36 -3.88 -9.91 -14.25
CA LYS A 36 -4.14 -9.53 -12.84
C LYS A 36 -4.95 -10.57 -12.07
N SER A 37 -6.07 -11.04 -12.64
CA SER A 37 -6.89 -12.07 -12.03
C SER A 37 -6.20 -13.45 -11.98
N THR A 38 -5.30 -13.73 -12.92
CA THR A 38 -4.47 -14.93 -12.92
C THR A 38 -3.54 -14.92 -11.72
N LEU A 39 -2.82 -13.82 -11.52
CA LEU A 39 -1.93 -13.65 -10.37
C LEU A 39 -2.69 -13.73 -9.04
N LEU A 40 -3.82 -13.02 -8.91
CA LEU A 40 -4.65 -13.06 -7.69
C LEU A 40 -5.16 -14.48 -7.38
N ARG A 41 -5.56 -15.26 -8.39
CA ARG A 41 -5.97 -16.65 -8.19
C ARG A 41 -4.82 -17.55 -7.77
N ALA A 42 -3.61 -17.33 -8.28
CA ALA A 42 -2.44 -18.06 -7.83
C ALA A 42 -2.10 -17.74 -6.37
N ILE A 43 -2.21 -16.47 -5.94
CA ILE A 43 -2.06 -16.06 -4.54
C ILE A 43 -3.14 -16.71 -3.67
N LEU A 44 -4.40 -16.69 -4.10
CA LEU A 44 -5.51 -17.37 -3.40
C LEU A 44 -5.26 -18.87 -3.27
N PHE A 45 -4.71 -19.50 -4.29
CA PHE A 45 -4.39 -20.93 -4.26
C PHE A 45 -3.36 -21.25 -3.18
N PHE A 46 -2.38 -20.38 -2.97
CA PHE A 46 -1.42 -20.53 -1.88
C PHE A 46 -2.10 -20.60 -0.51
N TYR A 47 -3.07 -19.73 -0.25
CA TYR A 47 -3.75 -19.69 1.05
C TYR A 47 -4.85 -20.75 1.20
N ASN A 48 -5.60 -21.04 0.14
CA ASN A 48 -6.75 -21.94 0.20
C ASN A 48 -6.41 -23.39 -0.15
N ALA A 49 -5.47 -23.59 -1.06
CA ALA A 49 -5.20 -24.87 -1.74
C ALA A 49 -6.47 -25.56 -2.25
N ASP A 50 -7.50 -24.81 -2.58
CA ASP A 50 -8.78 -25.33 -3.08
C ASP A 50 -9.07 -24.74 -4.46
N LYS A 51 -8.78 -25.51 -5.49
CA LYS A 51 -8.96 -25.10 -6.88
C LYS A 51 -10.40 -24.81 -7.27
N LEU A 52 -11.37 -25.39 -6.56
CA LEU A 52 -12.80 -25.20 -6.84
C LEU A 52 -13.31 -23.84 -6.33
N ARG A 53 -12.58 -23.24 -5.39
CA ARG A 53 -12.96 -21.98 -4.74
C ARG A 53 -12.14 -20.77 -5.19
N LEU A 54 -11.56 -20.82 -6.40
CA LEU A 54 -10.75 -19.72 -6.93
C LEU A 54 -11.53 -18.75 -7.82
N GLY A 55 -12.85 -18.87 -7.88
CA GLY A 55 -13.70 -18.01 -8.72
C GLY A 55 -13.39 -18.13 -10.22
N ILE A 56 -13.00 -19.32 -10.68
CA ILE A 56 -12.78 -19.58 -12.11
C ILE A 56 -14.12 -19.95 -12.75
N PRO A 57 -14.60 -19.19 -13.75
CA PRO A 57 -15.83 -19.50 -14.45
C PRO A 57 -15.75 -20.90 -15.11
N LYS A 58 -16.88 -21.62 -15.16
CA LYS A 58 -16.95 -22.98 -15.69
C LYS A 58 -16.58 -23.08 -17.18
N GLU A 59 -16.77 -21.98 -17.91
CA GLU A 59 -16.45 -21.85 -19.34
C GLU A 59 -14.94 -21.73 -19.61
N LYS A 60 -14.14 -21.47 -18.57
CA LYS A 60 -12.68 -21.36 -18.69
C LYS A 60 -12.00 -22.69 -18.38
N LYS A 61 -10.76 -22.82 -18.85
CA LYS A 61 -9.92 -23.97 -18.48
C LYS A 61 -9.86 -24.11 -16.96
N SER A 62 -9.88 -25.36 -16.48
CA SER A 62 -9.71 -25.65 -15.06
C SER A 62 -8.37 -25.10 -14.55
N PHE A 63 -8.26 -24.89 -13.24
CA PHE A 63 -7.02 -24.42 -12.61
C PHE A 63 -5.83 -25.28 -13.04
N ASP A 64 -5.95 -26.59 -12.95
CA ASP A 64 -4.86 -27.53 -13.27
C ASP A 64 -4.45 -27.49 -14.74
N ALA A 65 -5.40 -27.28 -15.66
CA ALA A 65 -5.12 -27.22 -17.08
C ALA A 65 -4.51 -25.89 -17.51
N PHE A 66 -4.77 -24.83 -16.76
CA PHE A 66 -4.27 -23.50 -17.07
C PHE A 66 -2.91 -23.22 -16.42
N TYR A 67 -2.79 -23.52 -15.12
CA TYR A 67 -1.55 -23.21 -14.37
C TYR A 67 -0.49 -24.30 -14.49
N PHE A 68 -0.87 -25.54 -14.77
CA PHE A 68 0.07 -26.65 -14.92
C PHE A 68 -0.16 -27.38 -16.26
N PRO A 69 0.05 -26.66 -17.39
CA PRO A 69 -0.16 -27.25 -18.72
C PRO A 69 0.87 -28.32 -19.07
N TYR A 70 2.08 -28.26 -18.48
CA TYR A 70 3.20 -29.14 -18.77
C TYR A 70 3.67 -29.88 -17.52
N ALA A 71 4.44 -30.96 -17.69
CA ALA A 71 5.06 -31.73 -16.60
C ALA A 71 6.09 -30.88 -15.82
N ASN A 72 6.71 -29.92 -16.50
CA ASN A 72 7.66 -28.96 -15.93
C ASN A 72 7.03 -27.58 -15.61
N SER A 73 5.74 -27.56 -15.32
CA SER A 73 5.06 -26.37 -14.84
C SER A 73 5.13 -26.30 -13.32
N TYR A 74 5.60 -25.17 -12.79
CA TYR A 74 5.69 -24.93 -11.35
C TYR A 74 5.12 -23.57 -11.00
N ILE A 75 4.48 -23.49 -9.83
CA ILE A 75 4.25 -22.24 -9.11
C ILE A 75 5.01 -22.35 -7.81
N ILE A 76 5.92 -21.40 -7.56
CA ILE A 76 6.76 -21.41 -6.37
C ILE A 76 6.42 -20.18 -5.55
N TYR A 77 6.16 -20.39 -4.28
CA TYR A 77 5.84 -19.36 -3.31
C TYR A 77 6.99 -19.23 -2.33
N GLU A 78 7.65 -18.09 -2.31
CA GLU A 78 8.67 -17.80 -1.31
C GLU A 78 8.04 -17.08 -0.14
N VAL A 79 8.21 -17.64 1.05
CA VAL A 79 7.65 -17.12 2.29
C VAL A 79 8.79 -16.68 3.21
N MET A 80 8.72 -15.43 3.66
CA MET A 80 9.62 -14.91 4.69
C MET A 80 9.17 -15.36 6.08
N ARG A 81 10.13 -15.61 6.93
CA ARG A 81 9.98 -15.89 8.37
C ARG A 81 11.12 -15.25 9.14
N GLU A 82 11.10 -15.30 10.46
CA GLU A 82 12.08 -14.68 11.33
C GLU A 82 13.54 -15.11 11.02
N ASN A 83 13.72 -16.39 10.65
CA ASN A 83 15.02 -17.01 10.44
C ASN A 83 15.31 -17.29 8.95
N GLY A 84 14.89 -16.40 8.05
CA GLY A 84 15.12 -16.53 6.61
C GLY A 84 13.87 -16.93 5.84
N ALA A 85 14.03 -17.33 4.59
CA ALA A 85 12.93 -17.69 3.71
C ALA A 85 12.85 -19.21 3.50
N TYR A 86 11.67 -19.66 3.09
CA TYR A 86 11.45 -21.01 2.58
C TYR A 86 10.57 -20.96 1.34
N CYS A 87 10.61 -22.02 0.52
CA CYS A 87 9.78 -22.12 -0.67
C CYS A 87 8.71 -23.20 -0.53
N VAL A 88 7.54 -22.90 -1.07
CA VAL A 88 6.47 -23.88 -1.32
C VAL A 88 6.37 -24.07 -2.82
N VAL A 89 6.67 -25.26 -3.31
CA VAL A 89 6.62 -25.62 -4.72
C VAL A 89 5.33 -26.36 -5.00
N ALA A 90 4.45 -25.79 -5.80
CA ALA A 90 3.27 -26.45 -6.33
C ALA A 90 3.59 -26.97 -7.74
N ALA A 91 3.31 -28.24 -7.98
CA ALA A 91 3.48 -28.90 -9.26
C ALA A 91 2.38 -29.92 -9.49
N LYS A 92 2.27 -30.44 -10.72
CA LYS A 92 1.27 -31.45 -11.08
C LYS A 92 1.94 -32.76 -11.46
N SER A 93 1.46 -33.85 -10.89
CA SER A 93 1.84 -35.22 -11.29
C SER A 93 0.62 -36.11 -11.25
N GLN A 94 0.49 -37.00 -12.21
CA GLN A 94 -0.61 -37.98 -12.33
C GLN A 94 -2.01 -37.32 -12.19
N GLY A 95 -2.20 -36.13 -12.80
CA GLY A 95 -3.46 -35.40 -12.78
C GLY A 95 -3.79 -34.67 -11.49
N ARG A 96 -2.95 -34.71 -10.48
CA ARG A 96 -3.14 -34.05 -9.18
C ARG A 96 -2.05 -33.02 -8.91
N VAL A 97 -2.42 -31.90 -8.31
CA VAL A 97 -1.47 -30.93 -7.81
C VAL A 97 -0.97 -31.38 -6.45
N PHE A 98 0.32 -31.25 -6.23
CA PHE A 98 0.99 -31.56 -4.97
C PHE A 98 1.91 -30.40 -4.57
N PHE A 99 2.33 -30.43 -3.32
CA PHE A 99 3.23 -29.42 -2.76
C PHE A 99 4.48 -30.06 -2.17
N ARG A 100 5.59 -29.34 -2.23
CA ARG A 100 6.81 -29.63 -1.51
C ARG A 100 7.32 -28.36 -0.84
N PHE A 101 7.91 -28.50 0.32
CA PHE A 101 8.49 -27.38 1.06
C PHE A 101 10.01 -27.52 1.03
N ILE A 102 10.70 -26.45 0.66
CA ILE A 102 12.15 -26.33 0.60
C ILE A 102 12.58 -25.32 1.62
N ASP A 103 13.43 -25.73 2.57
CA ASP A 103 13.87 -24.87 3.69
C ASP A 103 15.01 -23.93 3.29
N ALA A 104 14.80 -23.15 2.25
CA ALA A 104 15.74 -22.16 1.75
C ALA A 104 14.99 -21.14 0.84
N PRO A 105 15.56 -19.93 0.63
CA PRO A 105 15.07 -18.98 -0.35
C PRO A 105 15.15 -19.57 -1.77
N PHE A 106 14.33 -19.04 -2.66
CA PHE A 106 14.31 -19.48 -4.05
C PHE A 106 15.64 -19.19 -4.76
N GLN A 107 16.11 -20.18 -5.48
CA GLN A 107 17.22 -20.06 -6.42
C GLN A 107 16.80 -20.62 -7.78
N GLN A 108 17.02 -19.82 -8.82
CA GLN A 108 16.61 -20.14 -10.17
C GLN A 108 17.31 -21.39 -10.70
N ASP A 109 18.61 -21.54 -10.41
CA ASP A 109 19.48 -22.62 -10.88
C ASP A 109 19.03 -24.00 -10.42
N TRP A 110 18.15 -24.10 -9.42
CA TRP A 110 17.58 -25.37 -9.00
C TRP A 110 16.56 -25.93 -10.00
N PHE A 111 15.88 -25.03 -10.71
CA PHE A 111 14.75 -25.37 -11.56
C PHE A 111 15.04 -25.22 -13.05
N ILE A 112 16.01 -24.41 -13.40
CA ILE A 112 16.31 -24.03 -14.79
C ILE A 112 17.77 -24.34 -15.07
N ASP A 113 18.03 -25.02 -16.19
CA ASP A 113 19.37 -25.36 -16.65
C ASP A 113 20.07 -24.19 -17.38
N GLU A 114 21.32 -24.40 -17.77
CA GLU A 114 22.16 -23.45 -18.52
C GLU A 114 21.55 -23.03 -19.87
N HIS A 115 20.64 -23.83 -20.40
CA HIS A 115 19.92 -23.57 -21.67
C HIS A 115 18.56 -22.91 -21.46
N ASN A 116 18.26 -22.42 -20.24
CA ASN A 116 16.96 -21.85 -19.85
C ASN A 116 15.78 -22.83 -19.96
N VAL A 117 16.05 -24.14 -19.86
CA VAL A 117 15.01 -25.17 -19.87
C VAL A 117 14.66 -25.56 -18.43
N VAL A 118 13.36 -25.52 -18.11
CA VAL A 118 12.85 -25.90 -16.79
C VAL A 118 12.89 -27.44 -16.67
N HIS A 119 13.49 -27.93 -15.58
CA HIS A 119 13.56 -29.36 -15.29
C HIS A 119 12.18 -29.99 -15.10
N SER A 120 11.89 -31.09 -15.74
CA SER A 120 10.64 -31.85 -15.58
C SER A 120 10.72 -32.88 -14.45
N GLU A 121 11.93 -33.35 -14.12
CA GLU A 121 12.18 -34.41 -13.16
C GLU A 121 12.57 -33.83 -11.81
N TRP A 122 11.81 -34.18 -10.79
CA TRP A 122 12.10 -33.74 -9.42
C TRP A 122 13.47 -34.23 -8.92
N GLY A 123 13.95 -35.35 -9.40
CA GLY A 123 15.27 -35.87 -9.05
C GLY A 123 16.40 -34.90 -9.35
N ARG A 124 16.40 -34.31 -10.55
CA ARG A 124 17.37 -33.28 -10.96
C ARG A 124 17.30 -32.03 -10.10
N ILE A 125 16.09 -31.55 -9.84
CA ILE A 125 15.89 -30.41 -8.95
C ILE A 125 16.48 -30.67 -7.56
N ARG A 126 16.27 -31.88 -7.03
CA ARG A 126 16.81 -32.30 -5.73
C ARG A 126 18.34 -32.37 -5.73
N GLU A 127 18.95 -32.83 -6.82
CA GLU A 127 20.41 -32.84 -6.98
C GLU A 127 21.00 -31.44 -6.95
N HIS A 128 20.40 -30.49 -7.67
CA HIS A 128 20.85 -29.08 -7.66
C HIS A 128 20.65 -28.40 -6.31
N ILE A 129 19.58 -28.72 -5.58
CA ILE A 129 19.36 -28.20 -4.21
C ILE A 129 20.41 -28.74 -3.23
N GLY A 130 20.86 -29.96 -3.47
CA GLY A 130 21.86 -30.64 -2.63
C GLY A 130 21.29 -31.21 -1.32
N SER A 131 22.12 -31.97 -0.59
CA SER A 131 21.72 -32.69 0.60
C SER A 131 21.62 -31.83 1.87
N LYS A 132 22.22 -30.63 1.87
CA LYS A 132 22.26 -29.74 3.04
C LYS A 132 20.93 -29.02 3.29
N ILE A 133 20.12 -28.84 2.28
CA ILE A 133 18.82 -28.15 2.36
C ILE A 133 17.73 -29.19 2.58
N GLN A 134 16.92 -28.96 3.61
CA GLN A 134 15.82 -29.87 3.91
C GLN A 134 14.66 -29.65 2.94
N ILE A 135 14.22 -30.76 2.33
CA ILE A 135 13.06 -30.82 1.45
C ILE A 135 12.06 -31.79 2.06
N THR A 136 10.79 -31.44 2.07
CA THR A 136 9.75 -32.33 2.59
C THR A 136 9.38 -33.43 1.58
N ALA A 137 8.74 -34.47 2.08
CA ALA A 137 8.00 -35.39 1.23
C ALA A 137 6.88 -34.66 0.45
N GLN A 138 6.38 -35.31 -0.59
CA GLN A 138 5.27 -34.78 -1.38
C GLN A 138 3.98 -34.73 -0.57
N VAL A 139 3.35 -33.56 -0.50
CA VAL A 139 2.06 -33.34 0.13
C VAL A 139 1.01 -33.29 -0.99
N ALA A 140 0.23 -34.34 -1.14
CA ALA A 140 -0.79 -34.45 -2.19
C ALA A 140 -2.21 -34.07 -1.69
N SER A 141 -2.42 -34.01 -0.37
CA SER A 141 -3.69 -33.62 0.23
C SER A 141 -3.75 -32.10 0.43
N TYR A 142 -4.78 -31.47 -0.12
CA TYR A 142 -5.05 -30.04 0.12
C TYR A 142 -5.38 -29.74 1.58
N GLU A 143 -5.99 -30.69 2.30
CA GLU A 143 -6.25 -30.58 3.72
C GLU A 143 -4.95 -30.56 4.53
N MET A 144 -4.07 -31.52 4.29
CA MET A 144 -2.76 -31.58 4.94
C MET A 144 -1.93 -30.31 4.63
N TYR A 145 -1.98 -29.82 3.39
CA TYR A 145 -1.30 -28.58 3.03
C TYR A 145 -1.83 -27.38 3.84
N ARG A 146 -3.14 -27.26 3.97
CA ARG A 146 -3.76 -26.19 4.78
C ARG A 146 -3.37 -26.30 6.25
N ASP A 147 -3.38 -27.51 6.78
CA ASP A 147 -2.95 -27.76 8.16
C ASP A 147 -1.50 -27.34 8.41
N ILE A 148 -0.61 -27.54 7.41
CA ILE A 148 0.77 -27.08 7.48
C ILE A 148 0.82 -25.54 7.49
N ILE A 149 0.20 -24.90 6.52
CA ILE A 149 0.25 -23.44 6.33
C ILE A 149 -0.37 -22.68 7.49
N PHE A 150 -1.48 -23.18 8.04
CA PHE A 150 -2.20 -22.54 9.14
C PHE A 150 -1.84 -23.07 10.53
N GLY A 151 -0.80 -23.89 10.63
CA GLY A 151 -0.26 -24.30 11.91
C GLY A 151 -1.12 -25.30 12.69
N ASN A 152 -2.06 -25.99 12.04
CA ASN A 152 -2.81 -27.12 12.62
C ASN A 152 -1.91 -28.37 12.76
N ASN A 153 -0.82 -28.25 13.48
CA ASN A 153 0.29 -29.20 13.43
C ASN A 153 0.52 -29.94 14.77
N ARG A 154 -0.54 -30.15 15.55
CA ARG A 154 -0.47 -30.84 16.85
C ARG A 154 -0.12 -32.33 16.72
N LYS A 155 -0.52 -32.98 15.61
CA LYS A 155 -0.22 -34.40 15.36
C LYS A 155 1.27 -34.64 15.22
N HIS A 156 1.73 -35.79 15.65
CA HIS A 156 3.16 -36.17 15.61
C HIS A 156 3.72 -36.19 14.17
N GLU A 157 2.92 -36.58 13.20
CA GLU A 157 3.25 -36.59 11.77
C GLU A 157 3.56 -35.20 11.21
N MET A 158 3.06 -34.15 11.87
CA MET A 158 3.21 -32.77 11.40
C MET A 158 4.48 -32.10 11.98
N ILE A 159 5.23 -32.75 12.85
CA ILE A 159 6.45 -32.18 13.45
C ILE A 159 7.42 -31.63 12.42
N PRO A 160 7.76 -32.35 11.32
CA PRO A 160 8.68 -31.86 10.30
C PRO A 160 8.20 -30.61 9.57
N TYR A 161 6.89 -30.36 9.58
CA TYR A 161 6.25 -29.26 8.86
C TYR A 161 6.00 -28.01 9.70
N ARG A 162 6.14 -28.07 11.02
CA ARG A 162 5.83 -26.95 11.93
C ARG A 162 6.52 -25.64 11.56
N LYS A 163 7.75 -25.72 11.06
CA LYS A 163 8.54 -24.55 10.67
C LYS A 163 8.02 -23.82 9.43
N PHE A 164 7.15 -24.46 8.65
CA PHE A 164 6.57 -23.91 7.42
C PHE A 164 5.20 -23.26 7.63
N ALA A 165 4.71 -23.23 8.87
CA ALA A 165 3.46 -22.52 9.15
C ALA A 165 3.63 -21.01 8.99
N ILE A 166 2.66 -20.36 8.36
CA ILE A 166 2.59 -18.89 8.28
C ILE A 166 2.02 -18.32 9.56
N VAL A 167 1.05 -19.02 10.15
CA VAL A 167 0.37 -18.66 11.38
C VAL A 167 0.76 -19.66 12.46
N GLU A 168 1.25 -19.17 13.58
CA GLU A 168 1.71 -20.04 14.68
C GLU A 168 0.58 -20.56 15.60
N SER A 169 -0.64 -20.11 15.38
CA SER A 169 -1.73 -20.38 16.30
C SER A 169 -2.85 -21.18 15.65
N ALA A 170 -3.22 -22.30 16.28
CA ALA A 170 -4.45 -23.04 15.99
C ALA A 170 -5.75 -22.21 16.18
N LYS A 171 -5.64 -20.98 16.68
CA LYS A 171 -6.77 -20.07 16.92
C LYS A 171 -7.47 -19.56 15.66
N TYR A 172 -6.89 -19.75 14.48
CA TYR A 172 -7.43 -19.19 13.23
C TYR A 172 -7.88 -20.29 12.25
N GLN A 173 -8.83 -21.12 12.66
CA GLN A 173 -9.29 -22.25 11.85
C GLN A 173 -9.97 -21.82 10.53
N ASN A 174 -10.51 -20.62 10.45
CA ASN A 174 -11.31 -20.15 9.32
C ASN A 174 -10.62 -19.11 8.41
N ILE A 175 -9.32 -18.86 8.58
CA ILE A 175 -8.57 -17.92 7.74
C ILE A 175 -8.72 -18.19 6.22
N PRO A 176 -8.63 -19.43 5.71
CA PRO A 176 -8.80 -19.70 4.29
C PRO A 176 -10.14 -19.22 3.74
N ARG A 177 -11.19 -19.39 4.53
CA ARG A 177 -12.56 -18.98 4.16
C ARG A 177 -12.72 -17.47 4.18
N THR A 178 -12.13 -16.82 5.16
CA THR A 178 -12.11 -15.35 5.28
C THR A 178 -11.36 -14.72 4.12
N ILE A 179 -10.16 -15.21 3.79
CA ILE A 179 -9.38 -14.73 2.65
C ILE A 179 -10.14 -14.93 1.34
N GLN A 180 -10.75 -16.10 1.14
CA GLN A 180 -11.56 -16.36 -0.04
C GLN A 180 -12.73 -15.37 -0.16
N ASN A 181 -13.43 -15.10 0.92
CA ASN A 181 -14.56 -14.19 0.93
C ASN A 181 -14.14 -12.76 0.60
N VAL A 182 -13.03 -12.28 1.18
CA VAL A 182 -12.49 -10.93 0.90
C VAL A 182 -12.10 -10.77 -0.57
N PHE A 183 -11.53 -11.81 -1.20
CA PHE A 183 -11.07 -11.71 -2.59
C PHE A 183 -12.16 -11.97 -3.63
N LEU A 184 -13.20 -12.73 -3.31
CA LEU A 184 -14.23 -13.15 -4.27
C LEU A 184 -15.56 -12.41 -4.14
N ASN A 185 -15.85 -11.83 -3.01
CA ASN A 185 -17.09 -11.08 -2.81
C ASN A 185 -16.93 -9.61 -3.11
N PHE A 186 -17.62 -9.16 -4.16
CA PHE A 186 -17.69 -7.75 -4.55
C PHE A 186 -18.76 -6.97 -3.75
N LYS A 187 -19.55 -7.62 -2.92
CA LYS A 187 -20.57 -6.99 -2.09
C LYS A 187 -20.28 -7.27 -0.63
N LEU A 188 -19.90 -6.22 0.07
CA LEU A 188 -19.83 -6.19 1.52
C LEU A 188 -21.26 -5.94 2.04
N ASP A 189 -22.04 -6.99 2.25
CA ASP A 189 -23.32 -6.89 2.95
C ASP A 189 -23.14 -7.17 4.45
N ALA A 190 -24.16 -6.79 5.24
CA ALA A 190 -24.11 -6.93 6.69
C ALA A 190 -24.00 -8.39 7.13
N ASP A 191 -24.61 -9.32 6.40
CA ASP A 191 -24.56 -10.74 6.70
C ASP A 191 -23.16 -11.32 6.42
N PHE A 192 -22.51 -10.84 5.36
CA PHE A 192 -21.12 -11.20 5.08
C PHE A 192 -20.15 -10.74 6.20
N ILE A 193 -20.27 -9.49 6.64
CA ILE A 193 -19.45 -8.95 7.73
C ILE A 193 -19.69 -9.75 9.01
N LYS A 194 -20.94 -9.98 9.36
CA LYS A 194 -21.35 -10.78 10.53
C LYS A 194 -20.78 -12.20 10.47
N ASP A 195 -20.99 -12.92 9.38
CA ASP A 195 -20.51 -14.28 9.18
C ASP A 195 -18.98 -14.37 9.17
N THR A 196 -18.30 -13.38 8.59
CA THR A 196 -16.86 -13.34 8.53
C THR A 196 -16.25 -13.10 9.91
N ILE A 197 -16.79 -12.17 10.68
CA ILE A 197 -16.35 -11.88 12.04
C ILE A 197 -16.61 -13.08 12.96
N ILE A 198 -17.84 -13.59 13.00
CA ILE A 198 -18.23 -14.71 13.88
C ILE A 198 -17.42 -15.98 13.58
N ARG A 199 -17.14 -16.27 12.31
CA ARG A 199 -16.40 -17.47 11.89
C ARG A 199 -14.89 -17.34 11.90
N SER A 200 -14.35 -16.11 11.92
CA SER A 200 -12.91 -15.89 12.09
C SER A 200 -12.48 -15.90 13.55
N MET A 201 -13.41 -15.70 14.43
CA MET A 201 -13.19 -15.75 15.88
C MET A 201 -13.49 -17.16 16.38
N SER A 202 -12.62 -17.72 17.24
CA SER A 202 -12.74 -19.07 17.78
C SER A 202 -14.05 -19.26 18.55
N ASP A 203 -14.46 -20.52 18.75
CA ASP A 203 -15.67 -20.98 19.48
C ASP A 203 -15.76 -20.56 20.98
N GLU A 204 -14.88 -19.72 21.45
CA GLU A 204 -15.05 -19.10 22.77
C GLU A 204 -16.06 -17.98 22.64
N ASP A 205 -17.07 -17.95 23.51
CA ASP A 205 -18.08 -16.89 23.65
C ASP A 205 -17.45 -15.50 23.73
N ILE A 206 -17.17 -14.93 22.56
CA ILE A 206 -16.76 -13.54 22.49
C ILE A 206 -18.06 -12.75 22.45
N SER A 207 -18.33 -12.08 23.56
CA SER A 207 -19.39 -11.08 23.59
C SER A 207 -19.03 -10.00 22.54
N VAL A 208 -19.64 -10.13 21.38
CA VAL A 208 -19.56 -9.06 20.36
C VAL A 208 -20.29 -7.87 20.96
N ASP A 209 -19.57 -6.78 21.21
CA ASP A 209 -20.19 -5.54 21.66
C ASP A 209 -21.08 -4.96 20.55
N LEU A 210 -22.31 -5.48 20.52
CA LEU A 210 -23.32 -5.04 19.56
C LEU A 210 -23.67 -3.55 19.73
N ASP A 211 -23.42 -2.97 20.90
CA ASP A 211 -23.71 -1.57 21.15
C ASP A 211 -22.66 -0.67 20.47
N PHE A 212 -21.40 -1.12 20.37
CA PHE A 212 -20.39 -0.44 19.58
C PHE A 212 -20.78 -0.40 18.08
N TYR A 213 -21.18 -1.53 17.50
CA TYR A 213 -21.63 -1.56 16.10
C TYR A 213 -22.92 -0.79 15.87
N ARG A 214 -23.84 -0.81 16.84
CA ARG A 214 -25.07 -0.04 16.78
C ARG A 214 -24.81 1.47 16.82
N SER A 215 -23.81 1.92 17.57
CA SER A 215 -23.40 3.32 17.59
C SER A 215 -22.78 3.73 16.25
N GLN A 216 -21.90 2.92 15.68
CA GLN A 216 -21.31 3.17 14.36
C GLN A 216 -22.36 3.23 13.24
N ILE A 217 -23.33 2.31 13.25
CA ILE A 217 -24.43 2.36 12.27
C ILE A 217 -25.27 3.63 12.44
N LYS A 218 -25.53 4.07 13.68
CA LYS A 218 -26.24 5.32 13.93
C LYS A 218 -25.47 6.55 13.46
N GLU A 219 -24.16 6.58 13.67
CA GLU A 219 -23.29 7.63 13.14
C GLU A 219 -23.34 7.67 11.62
N PHE A 220 -23.22 6.52 10.95
CA PHE A 220 -23.32 6.43 9.51
C PHE A 220 -24.73 6.84 8.99
N GLU A 221 -25.80 6.44 9.67
CA GLU A 221 -27.16 6.92 9.34
C GLU A 221 -27.28 8.45 9.48
N GLN A 222 -26.64 9.02 10.50
CA GLN A 222 -26.63 10.46 10.69
C GLN A 222 -25.87 11.18 9.59
N GLU A 223 -24.68 10.71 9.27
CA GLU A 223 -23.88 11.23 8.14
C GLU A 223 -24.66 11.13 6.82
N TYR A 224 -25.31 10.00 6.57
CA TYR A 224 -26.15 9.82 5.37
C TYR A 224 -27.31 10.82 5.34
N ARG A 225 -28.00 11.04 6.47
CA ARG A 225 -29.07 12.04 6.58
C ARG A 225 -28.53 13.44 6.32
N ASP A 226 -27.37 13.77 6.86
CA ASP A 226 -26.74 15.08 6.67
C ASP A 226 -26.39 15.30 5.21
N VAL A 227 -25.83 14.29 4.52
CA VAL A 227 -25.60 14.34 3.07
C VAL A 227 -26.91 14.51 2.30
N MET A 228 -27.98 13.81 2.68
CA MET A 228 -29.28 13.95 2.03
C MET A 228 -29.88 15.35 2.20
N LEU A 229 -29.63 16.03 3.32
CA LEU A 229 -30.04 17.43 3.51
C LEU A 229 -29.41 18.37 2.47
N TRP A 230 -28.23 18.08 1.95
CA TRP A 230 -27.60 18.85 0.88
C TRP A 230 -28.41 18.88 -0.42
N PHE A 231 -29.25 17.87 -0.62
CA PHE A 231 -30.09 17.73 -1.81
C PHE A 231 -31.57 18.04 -1.54
N THR A 232 -31.95 18.24 -0.26
CA THR A 232 -33.33 18.51 0.13
C THR A 232 -33.74 19.91 -0.26
N LYS A 233 -34.83 20.04 -1.03
CA LYS A 233 -35.39 21.31 -1.46
C LYS A 233 -36.41 21.82 -0.43
N ASN A 234 -36.38 23.11 -0.15
CA ASN A 234 -37.41 23.80 0.63
C ASN A 234 -38.70 23.98 -0.18
N LYS A 235 -39.75 24.53 0.44
CA LYS A 235 -41.02 24.80 -0.21
C LYS A 235 -40.92 25.71 -1.45
N ASN A 236 -39.84 26.48 -1.55
CA ASN A 236 -39.56 27.40 -2.66
C ASN A 236 -38.68 26.75 -3.76
N GLY A 237 -38.38 25.45 -3.66
CA GLY A 237 -37.55 24.74 -4.63
C GLY A 237 -36.03 24.95 -4.46
N GLU A 238 -35.59 25.71 -3.47
CA GLU A 238 -34.18 25.96 -3.19
C GLU A 238 -33.58 24.89 -2.25
N VAL A 239 -32.29 24.60 -2.39
CA VAL A 239 -31.53 23.73 -1.48
C VAL A 239 -30.77 24.60 -0.47
N PRO A 240 -31.30 24.81 0.76
CA PRO A 240 -30.73 25.79 1.71
C PRO A 240 -29.30 25.47 2.11
N VAL A 241 -28.97 24.19 2.31
CA VAL A 241 -27.63 23.76 2.72
C VAL A 241 -26.60 24.04 1.63
N ARG A 242 -26.96 23.79 0.36
CA ARG A 242 -26.11 24.14 -0.78
C ARG A 242 -25.82 25.64 -0.85
N LYS A 243 -26.86 26.46 -0.68
CA LYS A 243 -26.73 27.92 -0.70
C LYS A 243 -25.84 28.43 0.44
N MET A 244 -25.92 27.80 1.61
CA MET A 244 -25.04 28.11 2.74
C MET A 244 -23.60 27.68 2.47
N ALA A 245 -23.39 26.49 1.94
CA ALA A 245 -22.07 25.99 1.54
C ALA A 245 -21.40 26.90 0.50
N GLU A 246 -22.16 27.35 -0.52
CA GLU A 246 -21.66 28.31 -1.50
C GLU A 246 -21.23 29.63 -0.85
N LYS A 247 -21.98 30.14 0.12
CA LYS A 247 -21.59 31.35 0.89
C LYS A 247 -20.29 31.14 1.67
N VAL A 248 -20.15 30.01 2.35
CA VAL A 248 -18.93 29.67 3.09
C VAL A 248 -17.74 29.56 2.15
N MET A 249 -17.91 28.88 1.01
CA MET A 249 -16.86 28.75 0.01
C MET A 249 -16.42 30.09 -0.59
N ASN A 250 -17.38 30.98 -0.84
CA ASN A 250 -17.05 32.33 -1.32
C ASN A 250 -16.30 33.13 -0.25
N ALA A 251 -16.77 33.13 1.00
CA ALA A 251 -16.08 33.77 2.11
C ALA A 251 -14.65 33.23 2.30
N TYR A 252 -14.45 31.91 2.13
CA TYR A 252 -13.12 31.31 2.20
C TYR A 252 -12.21 31.75 1.04
N ARG A 253 -12.74 31.86 -0.17
CA ARG A 253 -11.99 32.41 -1.31
C ARG A 253 -11.57 33.86 -1.08
N ASP A 254 -12.50 34.68 -0.56
CA ASP A 254 -12.23 36.08 -0.22
C ASP A 254 -11.15 36.18 0.86
N LEU A 255 -11.17 35.29 1.85
CA LEU A 255 -10.14 35.21 2.88
C LEU A 255 -8.77 34.91 2.29
N ILE A 256 -8.67 33.91 1.44
CA ILE A 256 -7.41 33.55 0.76
C ILE A 256 -6.90 34.70 -0.09
N TYR A 257 -7.80 35.32 -0.85
CA TYR A 257 -7.45 36.48 -1.68
C TYR A 257 -6.91 37.64 -0.82
N THR A 258 -7.62 37.97 0.25
CA THR A 258 -7.19 39.03 1.18
C THR A 258 -5.84 38.69 1.85
N GLN A 259 -5.64 37.44 2.24
CA GLN A 259 -4.36 37.00 2.82
C GLN A 259 -3.21 37.14 1.84
N LYS A 260 -3.45 36.85 0.54
CA LYS A 260 -2.47 37.05 -0.52
C LYS A 260 -2.15 38.54 -0.70
N GLN A 261 -3.17 39.40 -0.73
CA GLN A 261 -3.00 40.88 -0.83
C GLN A 261 -2.18 41.42 0.35
N ILE A 262 -2.47 40.95 1.56
CA ILE A 262 -1.68 41.35 2.77
C ILE A 262 -0.23 40.87 2.62
N GLY A 263 0.01 39.69 2.09
CA GLY A 263 1.34 39.16 1.83
C GLY A 263 2.14 39.99 0.83
N GLU A 264 1.50 40.37 -0.28
CA GLU A 264 2.05 41.24 -1.32
C GLU A 264 2.36 42.64 -0.77
N GLY A 265 1.40 43.26 -0.09
CA GLY A 265 1.60 44.59 0.54
C GLY A 265 2.69 44.59 1.60
N ARG A 266 2.83 43.51 2.37
CA ARG A 266 3.93 43.37 3.34
C ARG A 266 5.29 43.24 2.64
N ALA A 267 5.35 42.55 1.51
CA ALA A 267 6.58 42.46 0.73
C ALA A 267 7.00 43.81 0.14
N GLU A 268 6.02 44.59 -0.38
CA GLU A 268 6.26 45.94 -0.88
C GLU A 268 6.75 46.88 0.24
N LEU A 269 6.14 46.80 1.42
CA LEU A 269 6.50 47.59 2.58
C LEU A 269 7.92 47.26 3.05
N ASN A 270 8.27 45.99 3.14
CA ASN A 270 9.63 45.57 3.48
C ASN A 270 10.68 45.97 2.41
N PHE A 271 10.29 46.02 1.15
CA PHE A 271 11.14 46.52 0.08
C PHE A 271 11.38 48.05 0.22
N ALA A 272 10.29 48.80 0.40
CA ALA A 272 10.38 50.25 0.63
C ALA A 272 11.20 50.61 1.89
N GLU A 273 11.03 49.86 2.98
CA GLU A 273 11.82 50.01 4.20
C GLU A 273 13.32 49.79 3.95
N LYS A 274 13.68 48.74 3.23
CA LYS A 274 15.07 48.46 2.85
C LYS A 274 15.64 49.59 1.99
N GLN A 275 14.86 50.11 1.05
CA GLN A 275 15.27 51.21 0.19
C GLN A 275 15.50 52.49 1.01
N ALA A 276 14.57 52.82 1.90
CA ALA A 276 14.72 53.96 2.79
C ALA A 276 15.94 53.84 3.72
N LEU A 277 16.20 52.63 4.28
CA LEU A 277 17.37 52.36 5.08
C LEU A 277 18.70 52.55 4.30
N HIS A 278 18.68 52.28 2.99
CA HIS A 278 19.84 52.53 2.14
C HIS A 278 20.02 54.01 1.78
N GLU A 279 18.94 54.74 1.54
CA GLU A 279 18.96 56.17 1.14
C GLU A 279 19.23 57.09 2.29
N ILE A 280 18.73 56.82 3.51
CA ILE A 280 18.90 57.63 4.72
C ILE A 280 20.39 57.95 4.99
N PRO A 281 21.35 57.00 4.97
CA PRO A 281 22.74 57.33 5.23
C PRO A 281 23.37 58.19 4.11
N LEU A 282 22.94 58.01 2.86
CA LEU A 282 23.42 58.83 1.72
C LEU A 282 22.96 60.29 1.86
N VAL A 283 21.70 60.50 2.19
CA VAL A 283 21.16 61.85 2.43
C VAL A 283 21.83 62.49 3.63
N LYS A 284 22.06 61.75 4.71
CA LYS A 284 22.82 62.27 5.88
C LYS A 284 24.26 62.67 5.53
N GLU A 285 24.93 61.92 4.69
CA GLU A 285 26.29 62.25 4.22
C GLU A 285 26.28 63.52 3.37
N GLU A 286 25.33 63.67 2.45
CA GLU A 286 25.14 64.91 1.66
C GLU A 286 24.82 66.09 2.53
N GLN A 287 23.92 65.91 3.54
CA GLN A 287 23.57 66.94 4.49
C GLN A 287 24.81 67.39 5.29
N ALA A 288 25.63 66.46 5.77
CA ALA A 288 26.88 66.78 6.48
C ALA A 288 27.88 67.54 5.58
N LYS A 289 27.98 67.17 4.31
CA LYS A 289 28.84 67.91 3.35
C LYS A 289 28.30 69.35 3.11
N ALA A 290 27.00 69.48 2.97
CA ALA A 290 26.38 70.79 2.79
C ALA A 290 26.54 71.67 4.05
N GLU A 291 26.43 71.11 5.25
CA GLU A 291 26.69 71.83 6.51
C GLU A 291 28.14 72.29 6.64
N THR A 292 29.11 71.42 6.28
CA THR A 292 30.51 71.82 6.31
C THR A 292 30.83 72.95 5.31
N GLU A 293 30.24 72.91 4.10
CA GLU A 293 30.45 73.97 3.11
C GLU A 293 29.75 75.26 3.52
N ARG A 294 28.58 75.17 4.16
CA ARG A 294 27.90 76.34 4.74
C ARG A 294 28.75 77.01 5.83
N GLU A 295 29.36 76.26 6.72
CA GLU A 295 30.27 76.79 7.75
C GLU A 295 31.49 77.46 7.13
N ARG A 296 32.05 76.86 6.08
CA ARG A 296 33.18 77.43 5.34
C ARG A 296 32.82 78.76 4.71
N LEU A 297 31.67 78.85 4.05
CA LEU A 297 31.16 80.07 3.44
C LEU A 297 30.88 81.15 4.48
N LEU A 298 30.33 80.81 5.66
CA LEU A 298 30.11 81.74 6.77
C LEU A 298 31.43 82.28 7.31
N ARG A 299 32.49 81.48 7.42
CA ARG A 299 33.82 81.96 7.83
C ARG A 299 34.41 82.94 6.80
N LEU A 300 34.32 82.59 5.51
CA LEU A 300 34.76 83.46 4.43
C LEU A 300 34.03 84.79 4.40
N MET A 301 32.69 84.77 4.61
CA MET A 301 31.90 85.99 4.76
C MET A 301 32.32 86.81 5.95
N GLY A 302 32.60 86.20 7.12
CA GLY A 302 33.14 86.88 8.29
C GLY A 302 34.47 87.56 8.05
N GLU A 303 35.40 86.86 7.38
CA GLU A 303 36.71 87.40 6.99
C GLU A 303 36.61 88.57 6.01
N LEU A 304 35.70 88.45 5.03
CA LEU A 304 35.42 89.54 4.06
C LEU A 304 34.80 90.77 4.77
N GLN A 305 33.88 90.53 5.72
CA GLN A 305 33.26 91.61 6.47
C GLN A 305 34.26 92.30 7.38
N GLN A 306 35.18 91.56 7.99
CA GLN A 306 36.26 92.20 8.78
C GLN A 306 37.28 93.01 7.88
N LYS A 307 37.57 92.60 6.69
CA LYS A 307 38.38 93.38 5.73
C LYS A 307 37.68 94.62 5.33
N TYR A 308 36.36 94.62 5.08
CA TYR A 308 35.55 95.78 4.74
C TYR A 308 35.39 96.82 5.88
N THR A 309 35.47 96.40 7.18
CA THR A 309 35.33 97.22 8.30
C THR A 309 36.67 97.83 8.72
N ASN A 310 37.81 97.34 8.20
CA ASN A 310 39.19 97.83 8.48
C ASN A 310 39.73 98.73 7.41
N GLU A 311 39.00 98.96 6.29
CA GLU A 311 39.22 100.01 5.29
C GLU A 311 38.36 101.24 5.60
#